data_3df65c3ac12d3dfe2d9c017171f6168c
#
_entry.id   3df65c3ac12d3dfe2d9c017171f6168c
#
_cell.length_a   1.000
_cell.length_b   1.000
_cell.length_c   1.000
_cell.angle_alpha   90.00
_cell.angle_beta   90.00
_cell.angle_gamma   90.00
#
_symmetry.space_group_name_H-M   'P 1'
#
loop_
_entity.id
_entity.type
_entity.pdbx_description
1 polymer ?
#
loop_
_entity_poly.entity_id
_entity_poly.type
_entity_poly.pdbx_seq_one_letter_code
_entity_poly.pdbx_strand_id
1 'polypeptide(L)'
;MSFFHFRGVYITIDDNSISKIYQILSNWPRKNVKAIVVTDGERILGLGDLGAYGMGIPVGKLALYVALAGIQPEWCLPVLIDVGTNNQKLLDDPFYTGLRRQRVRGPEYDQLLDNFMIAVTKRFGSETLIQFEDFASSNAFPLLDRYKNDYCTFNDDIQGTASVAVAGLIAATRLTKAKLSQTKIVFLGAGEAGLGIADLCVEQMKDEGLTEEQAREKIFLLNSKGLITKDRAHTVTVRHQKYAKDLPQMTTLLEVVKAVKPNVLIGVSTVAGAFTPEILGEMAKNNERPIVFALSNPTSKAECTAENAYRYTNGAVLFASGSPFDDVEMNGKIYKPGQGNNSYIFPGVALAAVLFKAKRIPDKTFLIAARRCAASVSEESLNEYARVYPSAEEIRELSVNIAIDIGNHLYEEGVATLHPEPEDKELFVREQLYSYEYEPTVNGLYDWPETDCRVGFPIPKSNEH
;
A
#
# COMPACT_ATOMS: atom_id res chain seq x y z
N MET A 1 -14.20 16.22 24.17
CA MET A 1 -13.86 16.32 22.74
C MET A 1 -12.35 16.49 22.65
N SER A 2 -11.62 15.45 22.23
CA SER A 2 -10.17 15.56 21.99
C SER A 2 -9.99 16.19 20.62
N PHE A 3 -9.54 17.44 20.57
CA PHE A 3 -9.17 18.10 19.31
C PHE A 3 -7.83 17.50 18.86
N PHE A 4 -7.86 16.51 17.99
CA PHE A 4 -6.67 16.10 17.28
C PHE A 4 -6.29 17.21 16.30
N HIS A 5 -5.26 17.94 16.62
CA HIS A 5 -4.68 18.95 15.72
C HIS A 5 -3.83 18.19 14.68
N PHE A 6 -4.42 17.82 13.56
CA PHE A 6 -3.66 17.31 12.43
C PHE A 6 -2.83 18.46 11.85
N ARG A 7 -1.52 18.34 11.96
CA ARG A 7 -0.59 19.30 11.34
C ARG A 7 -0.27 18.81 9.93
N GLY A 8 -0.57 19.63 8.94
CA GLY A 8 -0.28 19.37 7.54
C GLY A 8 -0.47 20.63 6.72
N VAL A 9 -0.11 20.55 5.46
CA VAL A 9 -0.29 21.64 4.49
C VAL A 9 -1.59 21.41 3.73
N TYR A 10 -2.42 22.46 3.69
CA TYR A 10 -3.63 22.51 2.88
C TYR A 10 -3.37 23.43 1.68
N ILE A 11 -3.66 22.91 0.49
CA ILE A 11 -3.58 23.64 -0.78
C ILE A 11 -4.96 23.64 -1.39
N THR A 12 -5.51 24.78 -1.70
CA THR A 12 -6.85 24.90 -2.24
C THR A 12 -6.83 25.13 -3.74
N ILE A 13 -7.95 24.85 -4.42
CA ILE A 13 -8.10 25.19 -5.84
C ILE A 13 -7.93 26.69 -6.14
N ASP A 14 -8.18 27.54 -5.15
CA ASP A 14 -7.98 28.99 -5.28
C ASP A 14 -6.49 29.39 -5.24
N ASP A 15 -5.60 28.46 -4.89
CA ASP A 15 -4.14 28.63 -4.90
C ASP A 15 -3.48 28.11 -6.20
N ASN A 16 -4.29 27.88 -7.24
CA ASN A 16 -3.86 27.21 -8.46
C ASN A 16 -2.80 27.98 -9.28
N SER A 17 -1.61 28.12 -8.70
CA SER A 17 -0.41 28.57 -9.40
C SER A 17 0.85 28.03 -8.72
N ILE A 18 1.88 27.74 -9.51
CA ILE A 18 3.18 27.24 -9.01
C ILE A 18 3.74 28.15 -7.90
N SER A 19 3.67 29.46 -8.10
CA SER A 19 4.22 30.45 -7.15
C SER A 19 3.50 30.42 -5.81
N LYS A 20 2.15 30.40 -5.79
CA LYS A 20 1.37 30.33 -4.56
C LYS A 20 1.61 29.03 -3.81
N ILE A 21 1.55 27.90 -4.52
CA ILE A 21 1.78 26.58 -3.93
C ILE A 21 3.19 26.50 -3.34
N TYR A 22 4.21 27.01 -4.06
CA TYR A 22 5.57 27.09 -3.56
C TYR A 22 5.67 27.90 -2.26
N GLN A 23 4.97 29.05 -2.17
CA GLN A 23 4.92 29.87 -0.96
C GLN A 23 4.25 29.13 0.20
N ILE A 24 3.12 28.43 -0.06
CA ILE A 24 2.42 27.63 0.95
C ILE A 24 3.34 26.53 1.48
N LEU A 25 3.99 25.77 0.61
CA LEU A 25 4.97 24.74 0.98
C LEU A 25 6.16 25.32 1.76
N SER A 26 6.56 26.58 1.48
CA SER A 26 7.66 27.25 2.16
C SER A 26 7.32 27.68 3.59
N ASN A 27 6.04 27.74 3.94
CA ASN A 27 5.59 27.99 5.31
C ASN A 27 5.76 26.76 6.23
N TRP A 28 6.00 25.57 5.65
CA TRP A 28 6.30 24.40 6.46
C TRP A 28 7.63 24.58 7.19
N PRO A 29 7.69 24.37 8.53
CA PRO A 29 8.87 24.74 9.33
C PRO A 29 10.09 23.84 9.03
N ARG A 30 9.88 22.63 8.48
CA ARG A 30 10.96 21.72 8.10
C ARG A 30 11.38 21.96 6.65
N LYS A 31 12.68 22.15 6.43
CA LYS A 31 13.22 22.46 5.09
C LYS A 31 13.61 21.20 4.31
N ASN A 32 13.95 20.13 5.03
CA ASN A 32 14.46 18.88 4.45
C ASN A 32 13.34 17.83 4.35
N VAL A 33 12.26 18.16 3.62
CA VAL A 33 11.19 17.21 3.34
C VAL A 33 11.63 16.25 2.25
N LYS A 34 11.49 14.94 2.49
CA LYS A 34 11.85 13.88 1.56
C LYS A 34 10.68 12.96 1.22
N ALA A 35 9.61 12.98 2.03
CA ALA A 35 8.43 12.14 1.83
C ALA A 35 7.16 12.96 2.05
N ILE A 36 6.29 12.95 1.07
CA ILE A 36 4.98 13.58 1.08
C ILE A 36 3.94 12.49 0.86
N VAL A 37 2.87 12.50 1.67
CA VAL A 37 1.64 11.79 1.38
C VAL A 37 0.57 12.82 1.09
N VAL A 38 -0.11 12.68 -0.04
CA VAL A 38 -1.10 13.63 -0.53
C VAL A 38 -2.44 12.93 -0.77
N THR A 39 -3.53 13.61 -0.38
CA THR A 39 -4.91 13.22 -0.70
C THR A 39 -5.73 14.41 -1.14
N ASP A 40 -6.80 14.20 -1.91
CA ASP A 40 -7.82 15.22 -2.16
C ASP A 40 -9.07 15.02 -1.28
N GLY A 41 -9.05 14.03 -0.40
CA GLY A 41 -10.13 13.75 0.55
C GLY A 41 -11.40 13.17 -0.07
N GLU A 42 -11.39 12.75 -1.34
CA GLU A 42 -12.61 12.32 -2.04
C GLU A 42 -13.07 10.92 -1.66
N ARG A 43 -12.12 10.00 -1.40
CA ARG A 43 -12.46 8.59 -1.15
C ARG A 43 -11.76 8.03 0.08
N ILE A 44 -12.02 8.64 1.20
CA ILE A 44 -11.40 8.22 2.47
C ILE A 44 -11.93 6.87 2.90
N LEU A 45 -11.18 5.81 2.62
CA LEU A 45 -11.51 4.42 2.96
C LEU A 45 -13.00 4.08 2.64
N GLY A 46 -13.71 3.46 3.58
CA GLY A 46 -15.15 3.20 3.50
C GLY A 46 -16.04 4.37 3.91
N LEU A 47 -15.48 5.53 4.28
CA LEU A 47 -16.21 6.72 4.75
C LEU A 47 -16.65 7.64 3.59
N GLY A 48 -16.00 7.54 2.43
CA GLY A 48 -16.32 8.36 1.25
C GLY A 48 -15.67 9.73 1.29
N ASP A 49 -16.37 10.74 0.72
CA ASP A 49 -15.87 12.10 0.61
C ASP A 49 -15.89 12.82 1.96
N LEU A 50 -14.71 13.07 2.52
CA LEU A 50 -14.50 13.85 3.74
C LEU A 50 -13.93 15.26 3.46
N GLY A 51 -13.64 15.59 2.20
CA GLY A 51 -13.06 16.89 1.85
C GLY A 51 -11.82 17.20 2.69
N ALA A 52 -11.77 18.41 3.26
CA ALA A 52 -10.64 18.85 4.08
C ALA A 52 -10.41 17.99 5.35
N TYR A 53 -11.42 17.30 5.84
CA TYR A 53 -11.28 16.39 7.00
C TYR A 53 -10.54 15.09 6.65
N GLY A 54 -10.22 14.87 5.38
CA GLY A 54 -9.38 13.77 4.91
C GLY A 54 -7.91 13.85 5.36
N MET A 55 -7.42 14.98 5.91
CA MET A 55 -6.03 15.17 6.34
C MET A 55 -5.53 14.08 7.31
N GLY A 56 -6.41 13.42 8.04
CA GLY A 56 -6.04 12.32 8.95
C GLY A 56 -5.36 11.14 8.24
N ILE A 57 -5.64 10.93 6.96
CA ILE A 57 -5.04 9.85 6.16
C ILE A 57 -3.55 10.10 5.88
N PRO A 58 -3.13 11.23 5.27
CA PRO A 58 -1.71 11.52 5.09
C PRO A 58 -0.91 11.50 6.39
N VAL A 59 -1.47 12.05 7.47
CA VAL A 59 -0.83 12.04 8.80
C VAL A 59 -0.63 10.61 9.30
N GLY A 60 -1.66 9.76 9.20
CA GLY A 60 -1.59 8.35 9.61
C GLY A 60 -0.58 7.56 8.79
N LYS A 61 -0.56 7.73 7.46
CA LYS A 61 0.41 7.05 6.58
C LYS A 61 1.84 7.45 6.91
N LEU A 62 2.12 8.72 7.11
CA LEU A 62 3.46 9.18 7.48
C LEU A 62 3.87 8.75 8.88
N ALA A 63 2.94 8.64 9.83
CA ALA A 63 3.21 8.02 11.13
C ALA A 63 3.65 6.55 10.98
N LEU A 64 3.05 5.80 10.05
CA LEU A 64 3.48 4.44 9.73
C LEU A 64 4.86 4.41 9.02
N TYR A 65 5.20 5.39 8.22
CA TYR A 65 6.56 5.53 7.66
C TYR A 65 7.61 5.61 8.78
N VAL A 66 7.34 6.40 9.80
CA VAL A 66 8.23 6.55 10.96
C VAL A 66 8.28 5.25 11.78
N ALA A 67 7.12 4.72 12.15
CA ALA A 67 7.03 3.56 13.04
C ALA A 67 7.56 2.27 12.39
N LEU A 68 7.19 2.02 11.13
CA LEU A 68 7.40 0.74 10.45
C LEU A 68 8.62 0.72 9.53
N ALA A 69 9.14 1.88 9.12
CA ALA A 69 10.33 1.95 8.27
C ALA A 69 11.46 2.80 8.88
N GLY A 70 11.24 3.45 10.01
CA GLY A 70 12.27 4.29 10.61
C GLY A 70 12.63 5.53 9.79
N ILE A 71 11.72 6.04 8.95
CA ILE A 71 11.91 7.30 8.26
C ILE A 71 11.90 8.45 9.28
N GLN A 72 12.83 9.40 9.14
CA GLN A 72 12.94 10.54 10.07
C GLN A 72 11.65 11.36 10.06
N PRO A 73 11.03 11.65 11.23
CA PRO A 73 9.77 12.40 11.29
C PRO A 73 9.84 13.77 10.63
N GLU A 74 10.99 14.42 10.69
CA GLU A 74 11.21 15.74 10.10
C GLU A 74 11.27 15.76 8.58
N TRP A 75 11.41 14.59 7.93
CA TRP A 75 11.39 14.45 6.48
C TRP A 75 9.97 14.30 5.93
N CYS A 76 8.97 14.17 6.80
CA CYS A 76 7.60 13.86 6.47
C CYS A 76 6.73 15.12 6.34
N LEU A 77 5.92 15.21 5.29
CA LEU A 77 4.97 16.29 5.07
C LEU A 77 3.61 15.74 4.61
N PRO A 78 2.57 15.82 5.45
CA PRO A 78 1.21 15.50 5.02
C PRO A 78 0.60 16.69 4.27
N VAL A 79 -0.04 16.38 3.13
CA VAL A 79 -0.67 17.38 2.26
C VAL A 79 -2.11 16.98 1.95
N LEU A 80 -3.00 17.96 1.99
CA LEU A 80 -4.36 17.82 1.49
C LEU A 80 -4.62 18.89 0.42
N ILE A 81 -5.13 18.44 -0.72
CA ILE A 81 -5.54 19.28 -1.84
C ILE A 81 -7.06 19.47 -1.77
N ASP A 82 -7.50 20.65 -1.31
CA ASP A 82 -8.92 20.96 -1.17
C ASP A 82 -9.48 21.57 -2.45
N VAL A 83 -10.26 20.78 -3.17
CA VAL A 83 -10.97 21.18 -4.37
C VAL A 83 -12.49 21.28 -4.16
N GLY A 84 -12.93 21.30 -2.90
CA GLY A 84 -14.32 21.22 -2.47
C GLY A 84 -14.71 19.79 -2.09
N THR A 85 -15.99 19.60 -1.82
CA THR A 85 -16.57 18.29 -1.43
C THR A 85 -17.95 18.09 -2.04
N ASN A 86 -18.28 16.84 -2.39
CA ASN A 86 -19.64 16.45 -2.80
C ASN A 86 -20.47 15.89 -1.64
N ASN A 87 -19.93 15.92 -0.42
CA ASN A 87 -20.62 15.49 0.79
C ASN A 87 -21.55 16.62 1.28
N GLN A 88 -22.85 16.47 1.04
CA GLN A 88 -23.84 17.50 1.38
C GLN A 88 -23.86 17.83 2.87
N LYS A 89 -23.59 16.84 3.75
CA LYS A 89 -23.53 17.07 5.20
C LYS A 89 -22.40 18.05 5.58
N LEU A 90 -21.28 17.99 4.88
CA LEU A 90 -20.17 18.92 5.09
C LEU A 90 -20.46 20.30 4.49
N LEU A 91 -21.12 20.33 3.33
CA LEU A 91 -21.54 21.62 2.72
C LEU A 91 -22.52 22.40 3.60
N ASP A 92 -23.40 21.68 4.29
CA ASP A 92 -24.42 22.25 5.18
C ASP A 92 -23.90 22.54 6.59
N ASP A 93 -22.74 21.99 6.97
CA ASP A 93 -22.14 22.19 8.29
C ASP A 93 -21.48 23.59 8.39
N PRO A 94 -21.98 24.49 9.27
CA PRO A 94 -21.39 25.81 9.45
C PRO A 94 -19.96 25.77 10.03
N PHE A 95 -19.56 24.65 10.63
CA PHE A 95 -18.22 24.46 11.21
C PHE A 95 -17.24 23.73 10.27
N TYR A 96 -17.69 23.35 9.06
CA TYR A 96 -16.76 22.74 8.08
C TYR A 96 -15.71 23.78 7.66
N THR A 97 -14.44 23.42 7.84
CA THR A 97 -13.30 24.33 7.62
C THR A 97 -12.73 24.28 6.20
N GLY A 98 -13.16 23.32 5.37
CA GLY A 98 -12.77 23.23 3.96
C GLY A 98 -13.60 24.14 3.04
N LEU A 99 -13.31 24.11 1.75
CA LEU A 99 -14.04 24.85 0.75
C LEU A 99 -15.50 24.36 0.64
N ARG A 100 -16.46 25.23 0.95
CA ARG A 100 -17.90 24.91 0.92
C ARG A 100 -18.46 25.06 -0.49
N ARG A 101 -17.97 24.24 -1.40
CA ARG A 101 -18.45 24.12 -2.77
C ARG A 101 -18.30 22.70 -3.26
N GLN A 102 -19.06 22.35 -4.30
CA GLN A 102 -18.88 21.05 -4.95
C GLN A 102 -17.48 20.94 -5.56
N ARG A 103 -16.96 19.70 -5.64
CA ARG A 103 -15.62 19.41 -6.16
C ARG A 103 -15.43 19.95 -7.56
N VAL A 104 -14.36 20.67 -7.76
CA VAL A 104 -13.85 21.04 -9.07
C VAL A 104 -13.24 19.81 -9.73
N ARG A 105 -13.49 19.65 -11.02
CA ARG A 105 -13.01 18.53 -11.84
C ARG A 105 -12.53 19.02 -13.20
N GLY A 106 -11.90 18.14 -13.96
CA GLY A 106 -11.43 18.42 -15.31
C GLY A 106 -10.18 19.27 -15.35
N PRO A 107 -9.99 20.09 -16.41
CA PRO A 107 -8.71 20.77 -16.68
C PRO A 107 -8.18 21.65 -15.55
N GLU A 108 -9.06 22.28 -14.78
CA GLU A 108 -8.66 23.12 -13.64
C GLU A 108 -8.09 22.28 -12.49
N TYR A 109 -8.71 21.14 -12.20
CA TYR A 109 -8.21 20.15 -11.25
C TYR A 109 -6.86 19.61 -11.71
N ASP A 110 -6.74 19.19 -12.96
CA ASP A 110 -5.51 18.64 -13.52
C ASP A 110 -4.38 19.66 -13.45
N GLN A 111 -4.67 20.93 -13.76
CA GLN A 111 -3.68 22.02 -13.67
C GLN A 111 -3.20 22.24 -12.22
N LEU A 112 -4.08 22.14 -11.22
CA LEU A 112 -3.72 22.25 -9.81
C LEU A 112 -2.72 21.15 -9.43
N LEU A 113 -2.98 19.91 -9.83
CA LEU A 113 -2.09 18.78 -9.56
C LEU A 113 -0.75 18.95 -10.28
N ASP A 114 -0.73 19.39 -11.55
CA ASP A 114 0.53 19.71 -12.25
C ASP A 114 1.32 20.80 -11.54
N ASN A 115 0.66 21.88 -11.14
CA ASN A 115 1.30 22.98 -10.40
C ASN A 115 1.84 22.50 -9.05
N PHE A 116 1.13 21.60 -8.35
CA PHE A 116 1.58 20.98 -7.11
C PHE A 116 2.85 20.16 -7.32
N MET A 117 2.87 19.25 -8.29
CA MET A 117 4.03 18.40 -8.59
C MET A 117 5.28 19.25 -8.90
N ILE A 118 5.11 20.28 -9.72
CA ILE A 118 6.20 21.21 -10.07
C ILE A 118 6.65 22.02 -8.84
N ALA A 119 5.73 22.51 -8.02
CA ALA A 119 6.07 23.31 -6.84
C ALA A 119 6.80 22.47 -5.77
N VAL A 120 6.40 21.20 -5.56
CA VAL A 120 7.08 20.26 -4.67
C VAL A 120 8.53 20.04 -5.11
N THR A 121 8.75 19.69 -6.37
CA THR A 121 10.11 19.44 -6.90
C THR A 121 10.99 20.68 -6.85
N LYS A 122 10.44 21.86 -7.12
CA LYS A 122 11.16 23.12 -6.97
C LYS A 122 11.50 23.46 -5.51
N ARG A 123 10.66 23.05 -4.57
CA ARG A 123 10.84 23.40 -3.16
C ARG A 123 11.73 22.42 -2.41
N PHE A 124 11.58 21.12 -2.67
CA PHE A 124 12.20 20.06 -1.88
C PHE A 124 13.17 19.18 -2.67
N GLY A 125 13.16 19.24 -4.00
CA GLY A 125 14.01 18.45 -4.89
C GLY A 125 13.23 17.42 -5.70
N SER A 126 13.83 16.99 -6.83
CA SER A 126 13.23 16.03 -7.76
C SER A 126 13.13 14.61 -7.22
N GLU A 127 13.93 14.29 -6.20
CA GLU A 127 13.95 13.01 -5.50
C GLU A 127 12.98 12.94 -4.31
N THR A 128 12.17 13.98 -4.09
CA THR A 128 11.15 13.97 -3.05
C THR A 128 10.06 12.98 -3.41
N LEU A 129 9.85 11.98 -2.54
CA LEU A 129 8.79 10.99 -2.69
C LEU A 129 7.43 11.66 -2.50
N ILE A 130 6.49 11.39 -3.43
CA ILE A 130 5.10 11.84 -3.36
C ILE A 130 4.19 10.61 -3.48
N GLN A 131 3.61 10.17 -2.36
CA GLN A 131 2.61 9.09 -2.34
C GLN A 131 1.21 9.67 -2.50
N PHE A 132 0.47 9.21 -3.49
CA PHE A 132 -0.95 9.47 -3.65
C PHE A 132 -1.77 8.47 -2.83
N GLU A 133 -2.80 9.00 -2.12
CA GLU A 133 -3.61 8.21 -1.20
C GLU A 133 -5.07 8.66 -1.20
N ASP A 134 -5.98 7.69 -1.25
CA ASP A 134 -7.44 7.90 -1.15
C ASP A 134 -8.03 8.89 -2.18
N PHE A 135 -7.53 8.88 -3.40
CA PHE A 135 -8.15 9.56 -4.54
C PHE A 135 -9.30 8.72 -5.12
N ALA A 136 -10.30 9.37 -5.70
CA ALA A 136 -11.36 8.63 -6.40
C ALA A 136 -10.83 7.90 -7.64
N SER A 137 -11.45 6.76 -7.98
CA SER A 137 -11.07 5.90 -9.11
C SER A 137 -10.97 6.62 -10.45
N SER A 138 -11.81 7.66 -10.65
CA SER A 138 -11.76 8.51 -11.84
C SER A 138 -10.47 9.31 -11.97
N ASN A 139 -9.77 9.55 -10.85
CA ASN A 139 -8.57 10.38 -10.79
C ASN A 139 -7.30 9.56 -10.58
N ALA A 140 -7.35 8.49 -9.78
CA ALA A 140 -6.16 7.77 -9.31
C ALA A 140 -5.33 7.16 -10.45
N PHE A 141 -5.94 6.42 -11.38
CA PHE A 141 -5.20 5.88 -12.53
C PHE A 141 -4.70 6.96 -13.49
N PRO A 142 -5.50 7.94 -13.91
CA PRO A 142 -5.01 9.04 -14.75
C PRO A 142 -3.82 9.79 -14.12
N LEU A 143 -3.86 10.06 -12.81
CA LEU A 143 -2.77 10.74 -12.11
C LEU A 143 -1.52 9.85 -12.03
N LEU A 144 -1.68 8.57 -11.73
CA LEU A 144 -0.56 7.62 -11.72
C LEU A 144 0.10 7.54 -13.09
N ASP A 145 -0.67 7.35 -14.17
CA ASP A 145 -0.14 7.28 -15.53
C ASP A 145 0.56 8.58 -15.95
N ARG A 146 0.05 9.74 -15.48
CA ARG A 146 0.60 11.04 -15.80
C ARG A 146 1.94 11.33 -15.14
N TYR A 147 2.15 10.87 -13.91
CA TYR A 147 3.30 11.31 -13.12
C TYR A 147 4.37 10.23 -12.85
N LYS A 148 4.05 8.94 -12.95
CA LYS A 148 4.94 7.86 -12.51
C LYS A 148 6.30 7.79 -13.21
N ASN A 149 6.42 8.33 -14.43
CA ASN A 149 7.66 8.28 -15.20
C ASN A 149 8.55 9.52 -14.97
N ASP A 150 7.96 10.64 -14.55
CA ASP A 150 8.64 11.94 -14.47
C ASP A 150 8.94 12.37 -13.02
N TYR A 151 8.27 11.75 -12.04
CA TYR A 151 8.40 12.09 -10.63
C TYR A 151 8.66 10.85 -9.77
N CYS A 152 9.28 11.04 -8.60
CA CYS A 152 9.37 10.01 -7.56
C CYS A 152 8.01 9.87 -6.87
N THR A 153 7.11 9.07 -7.46
CA THR A 153 5.73 8.95 -7.02
C THR A 153 5.17 7.55 -7.19
N PHE A 154 4.20 7.21 -6.35
CA PHE A 154 3.35 6.03 -6.49
C PHE A 154 1.97 6.27 -5.91
N ASN A 155 1.02 5.41 -6.24
CA ASN A 155 -0.30 5.37 -5.62
C ASN A 155 -0.44 4.08 -4.79
N ASP A 156 -0.67 4.22 -3.48
CA ASP A 156 -0.71 3.07 -2.57
C ASP A 156 -1.98 2.23 -2.72
N ASP A 157 -3.12 2.85 -3.04
CA ASP A 157 -4.38 2.12 -3.26
C ASP A 157 -4.33 1.20 -4.48
N ILE A 158 -3.53 1.56 -5.49
CA ILE A 158 -3.32 0.77 -6.71
C ILE A 158 -2.14 -0.18 -6.53
N GLN A 159 -0.93 0.38 -6.32
CA GLN A 159 0.33 -0.35 -6.38
C GLN A 159 0.67 -1.05 -5.06
N GLY A 160 0.45 -0.39 -3.91
CA GLY A 160 0.65 -1.01 -2.60
C GLY A 160 -0.35 -2.14 -2.35
N THR A 161 -1.62 -1.91 -2.69
CA THR A 161 -2.67 -2.95 -2.60
C THR A 161 -2.39 -4.13 -3.53
N ALA A 162 -1.92 -3.86 -4.75
CA ALA A 162 -1.49 -4.92 -5.67
C ALA A 162 -0.34 -5.74 -5.08
N SER A 163 0.67 -5.05 -4.56
CA SER A 163 1.86 -5.68 -4.01
C SER A 163 1.54 -6.57 -2.80
N VAL A 164 0.75 -6.09 -1.84
CA VAL A 164 0.40 -6.89 -0.66
C VAL A 164 -0.45 -8.10 -1.03
N ALA A 165 -1.42 -7.96 -1.93
CA ALA A 165 -2.25 -9.07 -2.38
C ALA A 165 -1.39 -10.15 -3.09
N VAL A 166 -0.51 -9.74 -4.00
CA VAL A 166 0.39 -10.67 -4.71
C VAL A 166 1.39 -11.32 -3.75
N ALA A 167 1.86 -10.62 -2.71
CA ALA A 167 2.69 -11.21 -1.65
C ALA A 167 1.99 -12.38 -0.97
N GLY A 168 0.73 -12.20 -0.54
CA GLY A 168 -0.07 -13.27 0.05
C GLY A 168 -0.31 -14.43 -0.91
N LEU A 169 -0.53 -14.16 -2.20
CA LEU A 169 -0.68 -15.21 -3.22
C LEU A 169 0.61 -16.01 -3.39
N ILE A 170 1.76 -15.35 -3.50
CA ILE A 170 3.08 -16.01 -3.60
C ILE A 170 3.34 -16.86 -2.35
N ALA A 171 3.06 -16.34 -1.15
CA ALA A 171 3.18 -17.13 0.08
C ALA A 171 2.25 -18.34 0.09
N ALA A 172 1.00 -18.18 -0.35
CA ALA A 172 0.04 -19.28 -0.46
C ALA A 172 0.50 -20.36 -1.46
N THR A 173 1.17 -20.00 -2.55
CA THR A 173 1.70 -20.98 -3.53
C THR A 173 2.76 -21.89 -2.93
N ARG A 174 3.47 -21.50 -1.87
CA ARG A 174 4.40 -22.38 -1.14
C ARG A 174 3.66 -23.58 -0.51
N LEU A 175 2.43 -23.37 -0.03
CA LEU A 175 1.59 -24.44 0.53
C LEU A 175 0.89 -25.30 -0.54
N THR A 176 0.44 -24.68 -1.62
CA THR A 176 -0.20 -25.41 -2.73
C THR A 176 0.81 -26.10 -3.63
N LYS A 177 2.10 -25.78 -3.51
CA LYS A 177 3.20 -26.28 -4.37
C LYS A 177 2.96 -26.01 -5.86
N ALA A 178 2.13 -25.03 -6.20
CA ALA A 178 1.80 -24.62 -7.55
C ALA A 178 2.33 -23.21 -7.80
N LYS A 179 2.84 -22.92 -9.00
CA LYS A 179 3.19 -21.56 -9.41
C LYS A 179 1.92 -20.74 -9.65
N LEU A 180 1.99 -19.42 -9.49
CA LEU A 180 0.86 -18.53 -9.78
C LEU A 180 0.43 -18.65 -11.25
N SER A 181 1.37 -18.85 -12.16
CA SER A 181 1.13 -19.10 -13.59
C SER A 181 0.32 -20.36 -13.89
N GLN A 182 0.14 -21.26 -12.92
CA GLN A 182 -0.67 -22.46 -13.06
C GLN A 182 -2.09 -22.29 -12.52
N THR A 183 -2.40 -21.15 -11.89
CA THR A 183 -3.68 -20.89 -11.21
C THR A 183 -4.63 -20.07 -12.07
N LYS A 184 -5.94 -20.26 -11.87
CA LYS A 184 -7.00 -19.37 -12.35
C LYS A 184 -7.47 -18.48 -11.20
N ILE A 185 -7.58 -17.18 -11.45
CA ILE A 185 -7.93 -16.19 -10.45
C ILE A 185 -9.24 -15.51 -10.85
N VAL A 186 -10.21 -15.53 -9.94
CA VAL A 186 -11.47 -14.79 -10.09
C VAL A 186 -11.50 -13.62 -9.12
N PHE A 187 -11.80 -12.46 -9.62
CA PHE A 187 -11.97 -11.23 -8.85
C PHE A 187 -13.44 -10.83 -8.76
N LEU A 188 -13.93 -10.61 -7.57
CA LEU A 188 -15.16 -9.88 -7.33
C LEU A 188 -14.79 -8.43 -6.99
N GLY A 189 -15.03 -7.53 -7.95
CA GLY A 189 -14.60 -6.15 -7.94
C GLY A 189 -13.53 -5.89 -9.00
N ALA A 190 -13.87 -5.02 -9.95
CA ALA A 190 -13.00 -4.62 -11.06
C ALA A 190 -12.65 -3.12 -10.97
N GLY A 191 -12.52 -2.58 -9.75
CA GLY A 191 -12.06 -1.22 -9.50
C GLY A 191 -10.53 -1.12 -9.55
N GLU A 192 -9.99 -0.07 -8.94
CA GLU A 192 -8.55 0.20 -8.89
C GLU A 192 -7.75 -0.93 -8.26
N ALA A 193 -8.15 -1.37 -7.08
CA ALA A 193 -7.49 -2.48 -6.39
C ALA A 193 -7.54 -3.76 -7.24
N GLY A 194 -8.71 -4.11 -7.79
CA GLY A 194 -8.86 -5.32 -8.60
C GLY A 194 -8.00 -5.31 -9.86
N LEU A 195 -7.97 -4.18 -10.58
CA LEU A 195 -7.13 -4.02 -11.77
C LEU A 195 -5.63 -3.99 -11.41
N GLY A 196 -5.25 -3.28 -10.35
CA GLY A 196 -3.85 -3.23 -9.90
C GLY A 196 -3.33 -4.60 -9.52
N ILE A 197 -4.12 -5.38 -8.75
CA ILE A 197 -3.74 -6.76 -8.37
C ILE A 197 -3.64 -7.64 -9.62
N ALA A 198 -4.61 -7.54 -10.54
CA ALA A 198 -4.62 -8.32 -11.77
C ALA A 198 -3.39 -8.03 -12.64
N ASP A 199 -3.04 -6.76 -12.83
CA ASP A 199 -1.86 -6.34 -13.59
C ASP A 199 -0.56 -6.88 -12.94
N LEU A 200 -0.42 -6.82 -11.62
CA LEU A 200 0.77 -7.32 -10.92
C LEU A 200 0.84 -8.86 -10.91
N CYS A 201 -0.32 -9.55 -10.87
CA CYS A 201 -0.37 -11.01 -11.08
C CYS A 201 0.13 -11.38 -12.48
N VAL A 202 -0.24 -10.60 -13.50
CA VAL A 202 0.28 -10.81 -14.89
C VAL A 202 1.80 -10.69 -14.89
N GLU A 203 2.38 -9.69 -14.26
CA GLU A 203 3.85 -9.52 -14.22
C GLU A 203 4.52 -10.71 -13.49
N GLN A 204 3.95 -11.19 -12.37
CA GLN A 204 4.47 -12.38 -11.69
C GLN A 204 4.38 -13.62 -12.58
N MET A 205 3.26 -13.82 -13.29
CA MET A 205 3.08 -14.97 -14.19
C MET A 205 4.01 -14.90 -15.42
N LYS A 206 4.34 -13.69 -15.90
CA LYS A 206 5.34 -13.50 -16.97
C LYS A 206 6.75 -13.90 -16.50
N ASP A 207 7.15 -13.48 -15.30
CA ASP A 207 8.43 -13.90 -14.71
C ASP A 207 8.49 -15.43 -14.47
N GLU A 208 7.34 -16.08 -14.35
CA GLU A 208 7.21 -17.54 -14.27
C GLU A 208 7.15 -18.24 -15.65
N GLY A 209 7.22 -17.48 -16.75
CA GLY A 209 7.39 -17.97 -18.11
C GLY A 209 6.16 -17.92 -19.02
N LEU A 210 5.06 -17.27 -18.61
CA LEU A 210 3.91 -17.05 -19.50
C LEU A 210 4.10 -15.81 -20.37
N THR A 211 3.43 -15.78 -21.53
CA THR A 211 3.21 -14.51 -22.23
C THR A 211 2.15 -13.66 -21.51
N GLU A 212 2.09 -12.38 -21.83
CA GLU A 212 1.10 -11.48 -21.25
C GLU A 212 -0.33 -11.92 -21.55
N GLU A 213 -0.60 -12.39 -22.78
CA GLU A 213 -1.89 -12.91 -23.19
C GLU A 213 -2.25 -14.18 -22.41
N GLN A 214 -1.32 -15.14 -22.28
CA GLN A 214 -1.53 -16.36 -21.52
C GLN A 214 -1.80 -16.07 -20.03
N ALA A 215 -1.11 -15.10 -19.45
CA ALA A 215 -1.33 -14.69 -18.07
C ALA A 215 -2.73 -14.06 -17.91
N ARG A 216 -3.11 -13.13 -18.80
CA ARG A 216 -4.43 -12.50 -18.78
C ARG A 216 -5.57 -13.52 -18.96
N GLU A 217 -5.40 -14.57 -19.77
CA GLU A 217 -6.39 -15.63 -19.92
C GLU A 217 -6.75 -16.35 -18.62
N LYS A 218 -5.87 -16.34 -17.63
CA LYS A 218 -6.07 -16.96 -16.31
C LYS A 218 -6.80 -16.06 -15.30
N ILE A 219 -7.04 -14.80 -15.62
CA ILE A 219 -7.61 -13.78 -14.72
C ILE A 219 -9.01 -13.40 -15.19
N PHE A 220 -10.00 -13.50 -14.31
CA PHE A 220 -11.42 -13.26 -14.56
C PHE A 220 -11.91 -12.14 -13.65
N LEU A 221 -12.39 -11.03 -14.23
CA LEU A 221 -12.85 -9.86 -13.49
C LEU A 221 -14.37 -9.75 -13.54
N LEU A 222 -14.98 -9.60 -12.36
CA LEU A 222 -16.43 -9.31 -12.22
C LEU A 222 -16.63 -7.88 -11.69
N ASN A 223 -17.49 -7.13 -12.35
CA ASN A 223 -18.02 -5.88 -11.83
C ASN A 223 -19.50 -6.05 -11.42
N SER A 224 -20.17 -4.97 -11.06
CA SER A 224 -21.60 -4.98 -10.64
C SER A 224 -22.57 -5.55 -11.69
N LYS A 225 -22.13 -5.72 -12.94
CA LYS A 225 -22.92 -6.30 -14.04
C LYS A 225 -22.51 -7.74 -14.37
N GLY A 226 -21.62 -8.36 -13.56
CA GLY A 226 -21.11 -9.73 -13.75
C GLY A 226 -19.74 -9.77 -14.44
N LEU A 227 -19.41 -10.94 -15.02
CA LEU A 227 -18.15 -11.20 -15.70
C LEU A 227 -17.90 -10.21 -16.85
N ILE A 228 -16.68 -9.70 -16.96
CA ILE A 228 -16.27 -8.87 -18.09
C ILE A 228 -16.00 -9.78 -19.29
N THR A 229 -16.88 -9.74 -20.28
CA THR A 229 -16.82 -10.54 -21.50
C THR A 229 -16.56 -9.67 -22.73
N LYS A 230 -16.12 -10.27 -23.84
CA LYS A 230 -15.86 -9.56 -25.09
C LYS A 230 -17.11 -8.87 -25.64
N ASP A 231 -18.28 -9.50 -25.52
CA ASP A 231 -19.56 -8.93 -26.00
C ASP A 231 -19.91 -7.57 -25.35
N ARG A 232 -19.52 -7.41 -24.09
CA ARG A 232 -19.75 -6.15 -23.35
C ARG A 232 -18.49 -5.29 -23.12
N ALA A 233 -17.39 -5.59 -23.80
CA ALA A 233 -16.13 -4.85 -23.66
C ALA A 233 -16.30 -3.35 -23.94
N HIS A 234 -17.22 -2.98 -24.85
CA HIS A 234 -17.57 -1.59 -25.17
C HIS A 234 -18.17 -0.79 -24.00
N THR A 235 -18.65 -1.47 -22.95
CA THR A 235 -19.26 -0.84 -21.75
C THR A 235 -18.27 -0.57 -20.63
N VAL A 236 -17.00 -0.93 -20.79
CA VAL A 236 -15.95 -0.82 -19.78
C VAL A 236 -14.73 -0.10 -20.36
N THR A 237 -13.83 0.36 -19.47
CA THR A 237 -12.61 1.08 -19.90
C THR A 237 -11.64 0.17 -20.63
N VAL A 238 -10.70 0.77 -21.40
CA VAL A 238 -9.63 0.05 -22.13
C VAL A 238 -8.82 -0.87 -21.22
N ARG A 239 -8.60 -0.49 -19.95
CA ARG A 239 -7.90 -1.35 -18.97
C ARG A 239 -8.66 -2.65 -18.72
N HIS A 240 -9.96 -2.59 -18.53
CA HIS A 240 -10.82 -3.76 -18.34
C HIS A 240 -10.88 -4.65 -19.59
N GLN A 241 -10.90 -4.05 -20.79
CA GLN A 241 -10.99 -4.78 -22.07
C GLN A 241 -9.86 -5.78 -22.24
N LYS A 242 -8.68 -5.51 -21.67
CA LYS A 242 -7.54 -6.42 -21.67
C LYS A 242 -7.83 -7.78 -21.01
N TYR A 243 -8.81 -7.83 -20.10
CA TYR A 243 -9.24 -9.01 -19.35
C TYR A 243 -10.57 -9.60 -19.82
N ALA A 244 -11.18 -9.03 -20.87
CA ALA A 244 -12.47 -9.47 -21.38
C ALA A 244 -12.40 -10.91 -21.92
N LYS A 245 -13.32 -11.77 -21.47
CA LYS A 245 -13.35 -13.19 -21.79
C LYS A 245 -14.28 -13.52 -22.94
N ASP A 246 -13.89 -14.49 -23.73
CA ASP A 246 -14.74 -15.11 -24.74
C ASP A 246 -15.58 -16.24 -24.12
N LEU A 247 -16.53 -15.82 -23.27
CA LEU A 247 -17.42 -16.69 -22.51
C LEU A 247 -18.83 -16.13 -22.52
N PRO A 248 -19.85 -16.97 -22.34
CA PRO A 248 -21.21 -16.51 -22.14
C PRO A 248 -21.32 -15.51 -20.97
N GLN A 249 -22.27 -14.59 -21.07
CA GLN A 249 -22.53 -13.64 -20.00
C GLN A 249 -22.96 -14.39 -18.73
N MET A 250 -22.23 -14.15 -17.63
CA MET A 250 -22.53 -14.65 -16.29
C MET A 250 -22.68 -13.44 -15.38
N THR A 251 -23.78 -13.34 -14.67
CA THR A 251 -24.14 -12.17 -13.86
C THR A 251 -23.80 -12.35 -12.39
N THR A 252 -23.69 -13.60 -11.92
CA THR A 252 -23.41 -13.91 -10.52
C THR A 252 -22.01 -14.51 -10.33
N LEU A 253 -21.43 -14.27 -9.16
CA LEU A 253 -20.14 -14.86 -8.78
C LEU A 253 -20.21 -16.39 -8.77
N LEU A 254 -21.32 -16.95 -8.29
CA LEU A 254 -21.51 -18.41 -8.22
C LEU A 254 -21.45 -19.08 -9.59
N GLU A 255 -22.12 -18.49 -10.59
CA GLU A 255 -22.07 -18.98 -11.98
C GLU A 255 -20.63 -19.01 -12.49
N VAL A 256 -19.87 -17.93 -12.25
CA VAL A 256 -18.47 -17.82 -12.67
C VAL A 256 -17.60 -18.85 -11.96
N VAL A 257 -17.73 -19.01 -10.63
CA VAL A 257 -16.96 -19.99 -9.86
C VAL A 257 -17.24 -21.43 -10.34
N LYS A 258 -18.49 -21.76 -10.61
CA LYS A 258 -18.88 -23.10 -11.15
C LYS A 258 -18.32 -23.34 -12.55
N ALA A 259 -18.34 -22.33 -13.42
CA ALA A 259 -17.88 -22.45 -14.80
C ALA A 259 -16.35 -22.45 -14.92
N VAL A 260 -15.68 -21.53 -14.23
CA VAL A 260 -14.22 -21.32 -14.33
C VAL A 260 -13.44 -22.32 -13.48
N LYS A 261 -13.99 -22.74 -12.33
CA LYS A 261 -13.33 -23.56 -11.31
C LYS A 261 -11.99 -22.94 -10.89
N PRO A 262 -12.00 -21.73 -10.31
CA PRO A 262 -10.77 -21.02 -9.98
C PRO A 262 -10.03 -21.67 -8.80
N ASN A 263 -8.72 -21.45 -8.74
CA ASN A 263 -7.89 -21.81 -7.59
C ASN A 263 -7.88 -20.70 -6.55
N VAL A 264 -8.05 -19.45 -7.02
CA VAL A 264 -7.96 -18.23 -6.25
C VAL A 264 -9.22 -17.39 -6.43
N LEU A 265 -9.80 -16.95 -5.33
CA LEU A 265 -10.94 -16.02 -5.27
C LEU A 265 -10.54 -14.77 -4.48
N ILE A 266 -10.63 -13.61 -5.12
CA ILE A 266 -10.26 -12.32 -4.50
C ILE A 266 -11.47 -11.39 -4.49
N GLY A 267 -11.81 -10.87 -3.31
CA GLY A 267 -12.85 -9.86 -3.10
C GLY A 267 -12.26 -8.49 -2.84
N VAL A 268 -12.63 -7.53 -3.69
CA VAL A 268 -12.27 -6.10 -3.59
C VAL A 268 -13.48 -5.23 -4.02
N SER A 269 -14.67 -5.69 -3.62
CA SER A 269 -15.95 -5.19 -4.12
C SER A 269 -16.68 -4.25 -3.14
N THR A 270 -16.28 -4.25 -1.87
CA THR A 270 -17.01 -3.63 -0.74
C THR A 270 -18.45 -4.18 -0.54
N VAL A 271 -18.76 -5.36 -1.11
CA VAL A 271 -20.05 -6.03 -0.96
C VAL A 271 -19.95 -7.07 0.15
N ALA A 272 -20.42 -6.69 1.33
CA ALA A 272 -20.37 -7.54 2.52
C ALA A 272 -21.07 -8.90 2.29
N GLY A 273 -20.41 -9.99 2.72
CA GLY A 273 -20.99 -11.34 2.66
C GLY A 273 -21.14 -11.94 1.26
N ALA A 274 -20.50 -11.33 0.23
CA ALA A 274 -20.60 -11.78 -1.15
C ALA A 274 -20.01 -13.19 -1.39
N PHE A 275 -19.07 -13.64 -0.54
CA PHE A 275 -18.56 -15.00 -0.55
C PHE A 275 -19.46 -15.90 0.31
N THR A 276 -20.58 -16.31 -0.28
CA THR A 276 -21.59 -17.13 0.41
C THR A 276 -21.07 -18.53 0.76
N PRO A 277 -21.74 -19.25 1.69
CA PRO A 277 -21.40 -20.64 2.01
C PRO A 277 -21.33 -21.55 0.78
N GLU A 278 -22.22 -21.35 -0.21
CA GLU A 278 -22.23 -22.13 -1.44
C GLU A 278 -21.00 -21.86 -2.30
N ILE A 279 -20.57 -20.60 -2.43
CA ILE A 279 -19.35 -20.21 -3.17
C ILE A 279 -18.10 -20.80 -2.51
N LEU A 280 -17.99 -20.67 -1.17
CA LEU A 280 -16.85 -21.21 -0.41
C LEU A 280 -16.81 -22.73 -0.49
N GLY A 281 -17.96 -23.40 -0.41
CA GLY A 281 -18.07 -24.85 -0.60
C GLY A 281 -17.67 -25.28 -2.02
N GLU A 282 -18.05 -24.52 -3.06
CA GLU A 282 -17.65 -24.82 -4.44
C GLU A 282 -16.14 -24.62 -4.64
N MET A 283 -15.53 -23.62 -3.99
CA MET A 283 -14.06 -23.44 -3.98
C MET A 283 -13.35 -24.65 -3.36
N ALA A 284 -13.84 -25.15 -2.22
CA ALA A 284 -13.28 -26.31 -1.53
C ALA A 284 -13.47 -27.62 -2.33
N LYS A 285 -14.59 -27.76 -3.04
CA LYS A 285 -14.86 -28.93 -3.89
C LYS A 285 -13.89 -29.04 -5.09
N ASN A 286 -13.51 -27.87 -5.63
CA ASN A 286 -12.67 -27.81 -6.83
C ASN A 286 -11.17 -27.79 -6.52
N ASN A 287 -10.77 -27.55 -5.26
CA ASN A 287 -9.37 -27.37 -4.85
C ASN A 287 -9.10 -28.07 -3.51
N GLU A 288 -7.98 -28.76 -3.41
CA GLU A 288 -7.50 -29.29 -2.13
C GLU A 288 -7.19 -28.17 -1.11
N ARG A 289 -6.57 -27.09 -1.59
CA ARG A 289 -6.23 -25.89 -0.81
C ARG A 289 -6.69 -24.64 -1.57
N PRO A 290 -7.99 -24.26 -1.49
CA PRO A 290 -8.48 -23.04 -2.13
C PRO A 290 -7.86 -21.80 -1.49
N ILE A 291 -7.54 -20.79 -2.30
CA ILE A 291 -7.07 -19.47 -1.83
C ILE A 291 -8.24 -18.51 -1.90
N VAL A 292 -8.60 -17.89 -0.77
CA VAL A 292 -9.72 -16.94 -0.68
C VAL A 292 -9.26 -15.70 0.07
N PHE A 293 -9.20 -14.58 -0.64
CA PHE A 293 -8.82 -13.28 -0.09
C PHE A 293 -10.00 -12.32 -0.10
N ALA A 294 -10.50 -11.96 1.09
CA ALA A 294 -11.57 -10.99 1.31
C ALA A 294 -10.97 -9.65 1.71
N LEU A 295 -10.54 -8.85 0.71
CA LEU A 295 -9.68 -7.68 0.94
C LEU A 295 -10.44 -6.35 1.13
N SER A 296 -11.77 -6.35 1.07
CA SER A 296 -12.55 -5.14 1.29
C SER A 296 -12.49 -4.65 2.74
N ASN A 297 -12.33 -3.33 2.90
CA ASN A 297 -12.26 -2.63 4.18
C ASN A 297 -13.48 -1.69 4.35
N PRO A 298 -13.95 -1.43 5.59
CA PRO A 298 -13.60 -2.08 6.87
C PRO A 298 -14.19 -3.50 7.01
N THR A 299 -14.00 -4.17 8.16
CA THR A 299 -14.49 -5.53 8.43
C THR A 299 -15.98 -5.72 8.10
N SER A 300 -16.80 -4.69 8.33
CA SER A 300 -18.24 -4.70 7.99
C SER A 300 -18.52 -4.74 6.48
N LYS A 301 -17.52 -4.57 5.63
CA LYS A 301 -17.58 -4.64 4.16
C LYS A 301 -16.86 -5.87 3.60
N ALA A 302 -16.23 -6.69 4.44
CA ALA A 302 -15.55 -7.89 4.01
C ALA A 302 -16.49 -8.87 3.30
N GLU A 303 -16.04 -9.50 2.24
CA GLU A 303 -16.82 -10.43 1.42
C GLU A 303 -17.18 -11.72 2.18
N CYS A 304 -16.39 -12.11 3.18
CA CYS A 304 -16.75 -13.11 4.21
C CYS A 304 -15.91 -12.90 5.46
N THR A 305 -16.30 -13.55 6.55
CA THR A 305 -15.49 -13.63 7.77
C THR A 305 -14.50 -14.78 7.69
N ALA A 306 -13.43 -14.71 8.49
CA ALA A 306 -12.45 -15.80 8.62
C ALA A 306 -13.13 -17.10 9.09
N GLU A 307 -14.02 -17.01 10.09
CA GLU A 307 -14.77 -18.15 10.60
C GLU A 307 -15.58 -18.85 9.49
N ASN A 308 -16.30 -18.08 8.66
CA ASN A 308 -17.07 -18.64 7.55
C ASN A 308 -16.15 -19.28 6.50
N ALA A 309 -15.02 -18.64 6.16
CA ALA A 309 -14.08 -19.18 5.21
C ALA A 309 -13.53 -20.55 5.66
N TYR A 310 -13.09 -20.67 6.91
CA TYR A 310 -12.60 -21.96 7.42
C TYR A 310 -13.73 -22.97 7.59
N ARG A 311 -14.89 -22.57 8.10
CA ARG A 311 -16.05 -23.49 8.32
C ARG A 311 -16.52 -24.12 7.03
N TYR A 312 -16.81 -23.34 5.99
CA TYR A 312 -17.38 -23.84 4.75
C TYR A 312 -16.38 -24.50 3.80
N THR A 313 -15.09 -24.42 4.11
CA THR A 313 -14.03 -25.16 3.41
C THR A 313 -13.45 -26.29 4.26
N ASN A 314 -14.04 -26.61 5.39
CA ASN A 314 -13.55 -27.60 6.35
C ASN A 314 -12.06 -27.39 6.73
N GLY A 315 -11.63 -26.12 6.87
CA GLY A 315 -10.27 -25.75 7.21
C GLY A 315 -9.24 -25.84 6.07
N ALA A 316 -9.67 -26.18 4.86
CA ALA A 316 -8.76 -26.33 3.72
C ALA A 316 -8.28 -24.99 3.15
N VAL A 317 -9.04 -23.89 3.35
CA VAL A 317 -8.76 -22.58 2.74
C VAL A 317 -7.46 -21.96 3.24
N LEU A 318 -6.75 -21.30 2.34
CA LEU A 318 -5.72 -20.30 2.63
C LEU A 318 -6.41 -18.93 2.58
N PHE A 319 -6.66 -18.38 3.77
CA PHE A 319 -7.48 -17.18 3.91
C PHE A 319 -6.64 -15.96 4.27
N ALA A 320 -6.98 -14.83 3.65
CA ALA A 320 -6.54 -13.51 4.08
C ALA A 320 -7.67 -12.49 3.93
N SER A 321 -7.55 -11.40 4.67
CA SER A 321 -8.52 -10.30 4.68
C SER A 321 -7.83 -8.94 4.69
N GLY A 322 -8.55 -7.90 4.24
CA GLY A 322 -8.07 -6.52 4.32
C GLY A 322 -8.08 -5.97 5.76
N SER A 323 -9.09 -6.39 6.54
CA SER A 323 -9.26 -6.00 7.95
C SER A 323 -8.86 -7.15 8.88
N PRO A 324 -8.44 -6.86 10.13
CA PRO A 324 -8.06 -7.92 11.07
C PRO A 324 -9.27 -8.78 11.47
N PHE A 325 -9.05 -10.08 11.62
CA PHE A 325 -9.96 -11.03 12.24
C PHE A 325 -9.23 -11.77 13.37
N ASP A 326 -10.00 -12.19 14.35
CA ASP A 326 -9.50 -13.01 15.46
C ASP A 326 -9.09 -14.41 14.97
N ASP A 327 -8.23 -15.07 15.73
CA ASP A 327 -7.86 -16.47 15.51
C ASP A 327 -9.10 -17.35 15.53
N VAL A 328 -9.14 -18.37 14.67
CA VAL A 328 -10.26 -19.31 14.57
C VAL A 328 -9.81 -20.68 15.03
N GLU A 329 -10.43 -21.18 16.09
CA GLU A 329 -10.23 -22.57 16.55
C GLU A 329 -11.29 -23.48 15.93
N MET A 330 -10.84 -24.52 15.21
CA MET A 330 -11.73 -25.48 14.58
C MET A 330 -11.04 -26.84 14.48
N ASN A 331 -11.74 -27.92 14.90
CA ASN A 331 -11.26 -29.30 14.84
C ASN A 331 -9.91 -29.51 15.55
N GLY A 332 -9.68 -28.79 16.67
CA GLY A 332 -8.43 -28.86 17.45
C GLY A 332 -7.23 -28.20 16.80
N LYS A 333 -7.43 -27.42 15.73
CA LYS A 333 -6.42 -26.60 15.07
C LYS A 333 -6.76 -25.12 15.20
N ILE A 334 -5.73 -24.30 15.45
CA ILE A 334 -5.84 -22.84 15.44
C ILE A 334 -5.41 -22.33 14.06
N TYR A 335 -6.27 -21.53 13.44
CA TYR A 335 -6.00 -20.80 12.21
C TYR A 335 -5.78 -19.33 12.53
N LYS A 336 -4.71 -18.74 12.00
CA LYS A 336 -4.40 -17.32 12.16
C LYS A 336 -4.63 -16.60 10.84
N PRO A 337 -5.79 -15.91 10.66
CA PRO A 337 -6.08 -15.18 9.44
C PRO A 337 -4.99 -14.17 9.13
N GLY A 338 -4.45 -14.20 7.91
CA GLY A 338 -3.52 -13.18 7.44
C GLY A 338 -4.26 -11.88 7.16
N GLN A 339 -3.69 -10.73 7.56
CA GLN A 339 -4.18 -9.43 7.16
C GLN A 339 -3.38 -8.89 5.99
N GLY A 340 -3.99 -8.78 4.81
CA GLY A 340 -3.40 -8.15 3.62
C GLY A 340 -3.46 -6.64 3.73
N ASN A 341 -2.61 -6.04 4.56
CA ASN A 341 -2.56 -4.60 4.78
C ASN A 341 -1.35 -3.99 4.05
N ASN A 342 -1.55 -2.85 3.41
CA ASN A 342 -0.51 -2.15 2.65
C ASN A 342 0.72 -1.78 3.51
N SER A 343 0.57 -1.74 4.85
CA SER A 343 1.66 -1.47 5.79
C SER A 343 2.83 -2.47 5.73
N TYR A 344 2.62 -3.63 5.12
CA TYR A 344 3.72 -4.56 4.81
C TYR A 344 4.59 -4.10 3.63
N ILE A 345 4.13 -3.15 2.81
CA ILE A 345 4.75 -2.81 1.52
C ILE A 345 5.25 -1.37 1.48
N PHE A 346 4.31 -0.39 1.61
CA PHE A 346 4.63 1.01 1.33
C PHE A 346 5.73 1.60 2.21
N PRO A 347 5.92 1.20 3.49
CA PRO A 347 6.99 1.79 4.30
C PRO A 347 8.38 1.41 3.76
N GLY A 348 8.58 0.16 3.35
CA GLY A 348 9.83 -0.29 2.75
C GLY A 348 10.11 0.33 1.38
N VAL A 349 9.06 0.47 0.53
CA VAL A 349 9.16 1.19 -0.76
C VAL A 349 9.56 2.64 -0.54
N ALA A 350 8.92 3.32 0.42
CA ALA A 350 9.23 4.69 0.75
C ALA A 350 10.64 4.87 1.31
N LEU A 351 11.08 3.96 2.18
CA LEU A 351 12.43 3.98 2.73
C LEU A 351 13.49 3.89 1.61
N ALA A 352 13.31 2.96 0.68
CA ALA A 352 14.20 2.83 -0.48
C ALA A 352 14.23 4.11 -1.32
N ALA A 353 13.05 4.61 -1.69
CA ALA A 353 12.93 5.80 -2.54
C ALA A 353 13.63 7.02 -1.93
N VAL A 354 13.46 7.21 -0.60
CA VAL A 354 14.05 8.33 0.14
C VAL A 354 15.56 8.17 0.32
N LEU A 355 16.03 6.99 0.74
CA LEU A 355 17.45 6.80 1.07
C LEU A 355 18.34 6.75 -0.18
N PHE A 356 17.89 6.06 -1.23
CA PHE A 356 18.65 5.96 -2.48
C PHE A 356 18.33 7.09 -3.47
N LYS A 357 17.52 8.09 -3.05
CA LYS A 357 17.16 9.29 -3.82
C LYS A 357 16.65 8.92 -5.21
N ALA A 358 15.57 8.14 -5.24
CA ALA A 358 15.00 7.68 -6.50
C ALA A 358 14.40 8.85 -7.32
N LYS A 359 14.71 8.94 -8.61
CA LYS A 359 14.06 9.89 -9.52
C LYS A 359 12.62 9.50 -9.85
N ARG A 360 12.35 8.21 -9.92
CA ARG A 360 11.05 7.60 -10.15
C ARG A 360 11.02 6.21 -9.54
N ILE A 361 9.83 5.65 -9.38
CA ILE A 361 9.64 4.30 -8.85
C ILE A 361 9.23 3.38 -10.00
N PRO A 362 10.11 2.47 -10.48
CA PRO A 362 9.77 1.51 -11.53
C PRO A 362 8.62 0.59 -11.13
N ASP A 363 7.77 0.20 -12.08
CA ASP A 363 6.61 -0.67 -11.80
C ASP A 363 7.03 -2.02 -11.17
N LYS A 364 8.20 -2.56 -11.52
CA LYS A 364 8.75 -3.81 -10.97
C LYS A 364 9.08 -3.74 -9.47
N THR A 365 9.28 -2.53 -8.93
CA THR A 365 9.52 -2.28 -7.50
C THR A 365 8.47 -2.96 -6.61
N PHE A 366 7.20 -2.89 -7.00
CA PHE A 366 6.09 -3.47 -6.24
C PHE A 366 6.07 -5.00 -6.27
N LEU A 367 6.56 -5.62 -7.34
CA LEU A 367 6.73 -7.06 -7.42
C LEU A 367 7.90 -7.54 -6.56
N ILE A 368 9.00 -6.78 -6.51
CA ILE A 368 10.14 -7.05 -5.61
C ILE A 368 9.69 -7.00 -4.16
N ALA A 369 8.96 -5.96 -3.77
CA ALA A 369 8.39 -5.84 -2.42
C ALA A 369 7.45 -7.00 -2.08
N ALA A 370 6.58 -7.39 -3.01
CA ALA A 370 5.68 -8.54 -2.84
C ALA A 370 6.43 -9.84 -2.59
N ARG A 371 7.49 -10.11 -3.36
CA ARG A 371 8.32 -11.29 -3.22
C ARG A 371 9.06 -11.31 -1.89
N ARG A 372 9.62 -10.17 -1.47
CA ARG A 372 10.29 -10.07 -0.17
C ARG A 372 9.30 -10.32 0.98
N CYS A 373 8.12 -9.73 0.93
CA CYS A 373 7.07 -9.94 1.92
C CYS A 373 6.67 -11.43 1.98
N ALA A 374 6.44 -12.07 0.84
CA ALA A 374 6.13 -13.51 0.79
C ALA A 374 7.26 -14.39 1.34
N ALA A 375 8.52 -14.06 1.05
CA ALA A 375 9.69 -14.79 1.54
C ALA A 375 9.89 -14.65 3.06
N SER A 376 9.42 -13.56 3.66
CA SER A 376 9.50 -13.33 5.10
C SER A 376 8.49 -14.14 5.92
N VAL A 377 7.52 -14.78 5.27
CA VAL A 377 6.57 -15.66 5.98
C VAL A 377 7.28 -16.96 6.38
N SER A 378 7.35 -17.23 7.69
CA SER A 378 8.03 -18.42 8.21
C SER A 378 7.31 -19.73 7.82
N GLU A 379 8.07 -20.83 7.71
CA GLU A 379 7.51 -22.16 7.45
C GLU A 379 6.55 -22.61 8.57
N GLU A 380 6.82 -22.21 9.82
CA GLU A 380 5.94 -22.45 10.95
C GLU A 380 4.58 -21.76 10.75
N SER A 381 4.59 -20.44 10.45
CA SER A 381 3.36 -19.67 10.19
C SER A 381 2.52 -20.28 9.06
N LEU A 382 3.16 -20.72 8.00
CA LEU A 382 2.49 -21.34 6.85
C LEU A 382 1.89 -22.68 7.22
N ASN A 383 2.69 -23.60 7.79
CA ASN A 383 2.28 -25.00 7.96
C ASN A 383 1.35 -25.20 9.17
N GLU A 384 1.64 -24.55 10.29
CA GLU A 384 0.86 -24.72 11.52
C GLU A 384 -0.42 -23.90 11.51
N TYR A 385 -0.33 -22.61 11.11
CA TYR A 385 -1.44 -21.67 11.22
C TYR A 385 -2.12 -21.32 9.89
N ALA A 386 -1.60 -21.81 8.77
CA ALA A 386 -2.03 -21.42 7.41
C ALA A 386 -1.99 -19.90 7.17
N ARG A 387 -1.07 -19.19 7.84
CA ARG A 387 -0.92 -17.74 7.79
C ARG A 387 -0.02 -17.36 6.61
N VAL A 388 -0.53 -16.52 5.71
CA VAL A 388 0.15 -16.15 4.46
C VAL A 388 0.82 -14.76 4.49
N TYR A 389 0.92 -14.15 5.67
CA TYR A 389 1.65 -12.89 5.90
C TYR A 389 2.54 -13.01 7.12
N PRO A 390 3.65 -12.24 7.20
CA PRO A 390 4.50 -12.18 8.38
C PRO A 390 3.74 -11.68 9.63
N SER A 391 4.34 -11.80 10.80
CA SER A 391 3.82 -11.17 12.00
C SER A 391 3.88 -9.64 11.89
N ALA A 392 2.94 -8.93 12.51
CA ALA A 392 2.98 -7.47 12.56
C ALA A 392 4.24 -6.93 13.25
N GLU A 393 4.81 -7.69 14.18
CA GLU A 393 6.05 -7.36 14.89
C GLU A 393 7.27 -7.35 13.95
N GLU A 394 7.21 -8.11 12.85
CA GLU A 394 8.29 -8.23 11.87
C GLU A 394 8.26 -7.12 10.79
N ILE A 395 7.25 -6.25 10.78
CA ILE A 395 7.06 -5.26 9.69
C ILE A 395 8.26 -4.32 9.56
N ARG A 396 8.86 -3.90 10.68
CA ARG A 396 10.02 -2.99 10.64
C ARG A 396 11.22 -3.62 9.96
N GLU A 397 11.55 -4.87 10.31
CA GLU A 397 12.63 -5.61 9.67
C GLU A 397 12.29 -5.94 8.21
N LEU A 398 11.05 -6.29 7.92
CA LEU A 398 10.57 -6.47 6.56
C LEU A 398 10.75 -5.20 5.72
N SER A 399 10.43 -4.02 6.27
CA SER A 399 10.59 -2.74 5.58
C SER A 399 12.05 -2.45 5.23
N VAL A 400 12.99 -2.77 6.13
CA VAL A 400 14.43 -2.67 5.87
C VAL A 400 14.85 -3.59 4.72
N ASN A 401 14.43 -4.85 4.78
CA ASN A 401 14.76 -5.85 3.76
C ASN A 401 14.17 -5.48 2.38
N ILE A 402 12.92 -4.98 2.34
CA ILE A 402 12.31 -4.45 1.12
C ILE A 402 13.13 -3.27 0.58
N ALA A 403 13.56 -2.36 1.46
CA ALA A 403 14.34 -1.20 1.03
C ALA A 403 15.70 -1.59 0.43
N ILE A 404 16.36 -2.60 0.97
CA ILE A 404 17.63 -3.12 0.44
C ILE A 404 17.42 -3.71 -0.96
N ASP A 405 16.42 -4.59 -1.13
CA ASP A 405 16.15 -5.21 -2.43
C ASP A 405 15.77 -4.19 -3.48
N ILE A 406 14.91 -3.22 -3.13
CA ILE A 406 14.54 -2.13 -4.01
C ILE A 406 15.75 -1.24 -4.30
N GLY A 407 16.60 -0.94 -3.31
CA GLY A 407 17.82 -0.18 -3.50
C GLY A 407 18.70 -0.78 -4.60
N ASN A 408 18.92 -2.10 -4.58
CA ASN A 408 19.65 -2.79 -5.65
C ASN A 408 18.99 -2.55 -7.02
N HIS A 409 17.67 -2.75 -7.09
CA HIS A 409 16.92 -2.56 -8.33
C HIS A 409 16.96 -1.12 -8.86
N LEU A 410 16.91 -0.11 -7.98
CA LEU A 410 16.99 1.30 -8.40
C LEU A 410 18.33 1.64 -9.04
N TYR A 411 19.43 1.05 -8.58
CA TYR A 411 20.75 1.20 -9.22
C TYR A 411 20.82 0.45 -10.55
N GLU A 412 20.31 -0.80 -10.61
CA GLU A 412 20.23 -1.57 -11.86
C GLU A 412 19.46 -0.84 -12.96
N GLU A 413 18.35 -0.16 -12.61
CA GLU A 413 17.53 0.65 -13.51
C GLU A 413 18.10 2.04 -13.79
N GLY A 414 19.19 2.44 -13.13
CA GLY A 414 19.81 3.76 -13.29
C GLY A 414 18.95 4.92 -12.81
N VAL A 415 18.03 4.67 -11.86
CA VAL A 415 17.12 5.69 -11.32
C VAL A 415 17.48 6.15 -9.91
N ALA A 416 18.40 5.49 -9.21
CA ALA A 416 19.02 5.98 -7.99
C ALA A 416 19.96 7.15 -8.30
N THR A 417 19.91 8.21 -7.47
CA THR A 417 20.79 9.38 -7.62
C THR A 417 21.76 9.56 -6.46
N LEU A 418 21.69 8.71 -5.44
CA LEU A 418 22.69 8.69 -4.38
C LEU A 418 24.01 8.15 -4.93
N HIS A 419 25.06 8.97 -4.90
CA HIS A 419 26.41 8.61 -5.32
C HIS A 419 27.45 9.06 -4.27
N PRO A 420 28.49 8.24 -4.00
CA PRO A 420 28.68 6.90 -4.56
C PRO A 420 27.60 5.90 -4.12
N GLU A 421 27.42 4.82 -4.89
CA GLU A 421 26.57 3.71 -4.48
C GLU A 421 27.14 3.08 -3.20
N PRO A 422 26.31 2.86 -2.13
CA PRO A 422 26.79 2.19 -0.92
C PRO A 422 27.26 0.75 -1.22
N GLU A 423 28.48 0.41 -0.80
CA GLU A 423 29.03 -0.94 -0.94
C GLU A 423 28.22 -1.95 -0.11
N ASP A 424 27.89 -1.59 1.12
CA ASP A 424 27.01 -2.36 2.00
C ASP A 424 25.69 -1.59 2.19
N LYS A 425 24.66 -1.99 1.41
CA LYS A 425 23.35 -1.34 1.47
C LYS A 425 22.60 -1.67 2.75
N GLU A 426 22.85 -2.84 3.35
CA GLU A 426 22.22 -3.20 4.62
C GLU A 426 22.70 -2.29 5.74
N LEU A 427 24.01 -2.17 5.90
CA LEU A 427 24.63 -1.26 6.88
C LEU A 427 24.15 0.18 6.63
N PHE A 428 24.22 0.64 5.39
CA PHE A 428 23.78 1.98 5.01
C PHE A 428 22.34 2.26 5.41
N VAL A 429 21.40 1.34 5.10
CA VAL A 429 19.98 1.53 5.43
C VAL A 429 19.78 1.57 6.94
N ARG A 430 20.40 0.64 7.68
CA ARG A 430 20.26 0.55 9.14
C ARG A 430 20.77 1.78 9.87
N GLU A 431 21.88 2.38 9.43
CA GLU A 431 22.44 3.61 10.00
C GLU A 431 21.55 4.86 9.79
N GLN A 432 20.65 4.84 8.79
CA GLN A 432 19.76 5.98 8.50
C GLN A 432 18.42 5.92 9.25
N LEU A 433 18.14 4.81 9.94
CA LEU A 433 16.84 4.62 10.58
C LEU A 433 16.65 5.55 11.78
N TYR A 434 15.49 6.17 11.86
CA TYR A 434 15.07 6.87 13.07
C TYR A 434 14.91 5.91 14.23
N SER A 435 15.54 6.24 15.36
CA SER A 435 15.32 5.58 16.64
C SER A 435 14.64 6.55 17.62
N TYR A 436 13.69 6.03 18.38
CA TYR A 436 13.07 6.74 19.50
C TYR A 436 13.88 6.56 20.80
N GLU A 437 14.89 5.68 20.78
CA GLU A 437 15.79 5.48 21.91
C GLU A 437 16.82 6.61 21.93
N TYR A 438 17.13 7.08 23.13
CA TYR A 438 18.19 8.06 23.32
C TYR A 438 19.55 7.36 23.15
N GLU A 439 20.36 7.88 22.25
CA GLU A 439 21.75 7.50 22.21
C GLU A 439 22.49 8.05 23.44
N PRO A 440 23.44 7.30 24.02
CA PRO A 440 24.29 7.83 25.07
C PRO A 440 25.00 9.10 24.58
N THR A 441 24.90 10.19 25.32
CA THR A 441 25.61 11.43 25.00
C THR A 441 27.13 11.31 25.11
N VAL A 442 27.59 10.25 25.74
CA VAL A 442 29.00 9.87 25.82
C VAL A 442 29.23 8.69 24.87
N ASN A 443 30.11 8.87 23.90
CA ASN A 443 30.47 7.85 22.95
C ASN A 443 31.08 6.63 23.69
N GLY A 444 30.44 5.45 23.57
CA GLY A 444 30.88 4.20 24.18
C GLY A 444 32.20 3.65 23.63
N LEU A 445 32.79 4.32 22.63
CA LEU A 445 34.16 4.02 22.14
C LEU A 445 35.27 4.43 23.13
N TYR A 446 34.95 5.19 24.16
CA TYR A 446 35.88 5.53 25.21
C TYR A 446 35.54 4.73 26.47
N ASP A 447 36.17 3.57 26.65
CA ASP A 447 36.39 3.04 27.97
C ASP A 447 37.25 4.04 28.75
N TRP A 448 36.60 4.92 29.48
CA TRP A 448 37.32 5.75 30.44
C TRP A 448 37.87 4.83 31.51
N PRO A 449 39.22 4.62 31.60
CA PRO A 449 39.77 3.86 32.68
C PRO A 449 39.38 4.57 33.97
N GLU A 450 38.78 3.87 34.91
CA GLU A 450 38.37 4.45 36.21
C GLU A 450 39.49 5.21 36.91
N THR A 451 40.71 4.86 36.60
CA THR A 451 41.91 5.50 37.13
C THR A 451 42.30 6.79 36.43
N ASP A 452 42.01 6.96 35.14
CA ASP A 452 42.46 8.12 34.36
C ASP A 452 41.50 9.33 34.42
N CYS A 453 40.25 9.12 34.78
CA CYS A 453 39.32 10.20 35.05
C CYS A 453 39.80 11.14 36.19
N ARG A 454 40.68 10.64 37.05
CA ARG A 454 41.22 11.40 38.18
C ARG A 454 42.54 12.14 37.86
N VAL A 455 43.22 11.78 36.79
CA VAL A 455 44.54 12.31 36.44
C VAL A 455 44.47 13.36 35.32
N GLY A 456 43.53 13.21 34.38
CA GLY A 456 43.36 14.14 33.22
C GLY A 456 42.73 15.50 33.54
N PHE A 457 41.85 15.54 34.52
CA PHE A 457 41.19 16.77 34.98
C PHE A 457 41.18 16.79 36.50
N PRO A 458 42.11 17.48 37.14
CA PRO A 458 42.10 17.62 38.60
C PRO A 458 40.82 18.40 38.97
N ILE A 459 39.83 17.69 39.49
CA ILE A 459 38.69 18.34 40.13
C ILE A 459 39.23 19.20 41.24
N PRO A 460 38.99 20.49 41.26
CA PRO A 460 39.39 21.34 42.39
C PRO A 460 38.79 20.72 43.65
N LYS A 461 39.64 20.40 44.64
CA LYS A 461 39.16 19.95 45.93
C LYS A 461 38.26 21.08 46.45
N SER A 462 36.97 20.80 46.61
CA SER A 462 36.09 21.70 47.34
C SER A 462 36.74 21.92 48.71
N ASN A 463 37.11 23.18 49.02
CA ASN A 463 37.53 23.52 50.33
C ASN A 463 36.36 23.21 51.26
N GLU A 464 36.53 22.18 52.07
CA GLU A 464 35.73 22.00 53.28
C GLU A 464 35.92 23.21 54.15
N HIS A 465 34.85 23.99 54.30
CA HIS A 465 34.66 24.90 55.40
C HIS A 465 33.47 24.46 56.24
#